data_372cd19983fe477ccb1712e77b7f4675
#
_entry.id   372cd19983fe477ccb1712e77b7f4675
#
_cell.length_a   1.000
_cell.length_b   1.000
_cell.length_c   1.000
_cell.angle_alpha   90.00
_cell.angle_beta   90.00
_cell.angle_gamma   90.00
#
_symmetry.space_group_name_H-M   'P 1'
#
loop_
_entity.id
_entity.type
_entity.pdbx_description
1 polymer ?
#
loop_
_entity_poly.entity_id
_entity_poly.type
_entity_poly.pdbx_seq_one_letter_code
_entity_poly.pdbx_strand_id
1 'polypeptide(L)'
;MKLIIAVIQNEDEEALVQELEQQNIGATRIGSSGGFLRASNVTLMIAVGGDGQVDTVLDCLRKHCKRRTRHLHPLLPNLEARERFLGTIPVEVGGAIVFVLPVDRMEKID
;
A
#
# COMPACT_ATOMS: atom_id res chain seq x y z
N MET A 1 7.47 -2.50 -21.54
CA MET A 1 7.06 -3.11 -20.27
C MET A 1 7.74 -2.40 -19.12
N LYS A 2 7.01 -2.14 -18.07
CA LYS A 2 7.49 -1.50 -16.86
C LYS A 2 7.21 -2.35 -15.65
N LEU A 3 8.04 -2.22 -14.64
CA LEU A 3 7.84 -2.85 -13.34
C LEU A 3 7.63 -1.76 -12.30
N ILE A 4 6.55 -1.86 -11.56
CA ILE A 4 6.25 -0.94 -10.47
C ILE A 4 6.50 -1.67 -9.15
N ILE A 5 7.32 -1.07 -8.30
CA ILE A 5 7.52 -1.53 -6.92
C ILE A 5 6.90 -0.47 -6.02
N ALA A 6 5.90 -0.87 -5.26
CA ALA A 6 5.16 0.03 -4.39
C ALA A 6 5.24 -0.46 -2.95
N VAL A 7 5.70 0.41 -2.07
CA VAL A 7 5.68 0.18 -0.62
C VAL A 7 4.52 0.96 -0.05
N ILE A 8 3.54 0.27 0.48
CA ILE A 8 2.31 0.85 1.00
C ILE A 8 2.06 0.37 2.43
N GLN A 9 1.11 0.98 3.10
CA GLN A 9 0.69 0.48 4.40
C GLN A 9 -0.20 -0.75 4.25
N ASN A 10 -0.06 -1.67 5.19
CA ASN A 10 -0.77 -2.94 5.19
C ASN A 10 -2.30 -2.77 5.07
N GLU A 11 -2.86 -1.76 5.73
CA GLU A 11 -4.29 -1.53 5.70
C GLU A 11 -4.84 -1.10 4.34
N ASP A 12 -3.97 -0.63 3.44
CA ASP A 12 -4.38 -0.17 2.11
C ASP A 12 -4.26 -1.26 1.04
N GLU A 13 -3.64 -2.39 1.35
CA GLU A 13 -3.34 -3.45 0.38
C GLU A 13 -4.59 -4.05 -0.25
N GLU A 14 -5.56 -4.44 0.56
CA GLU A 14 -6.74 -5.17 0.07
C GLU A 14 -7.54 -4.36 -0.94
N ALA A 15 -7.86 -3.11 -0.61
CA ALA A 15 -8.63 -2.25 -1.50
C ALA A 15 -7.87 -1.94 -2.79
N LEU A 16 -6.57 -1.70 -2.69
CA LEU A 16 -5.72 -1.45 -3.85
C LEU A 16 -5.66 -2.67 -4.79
N VAL A 17 -5.39 -3.83 -4.23
CA VAL A 17 -5.27 -5.07 -5.03
C VAL A 17 -6.58 -5.41 -5.71
N GLN A 18 -7.71 -5.24 -5.02
CA GLN A 18 -9.03 -5.48 -5.61
C GLN A 18 -9.28 -4.57 -6.82
N GLU A 19 -8.96 -3.29 -6.72
CA GLU A 19 -9.14 -2.38 -7.85
C GLU A 19 -8.21 -2.72 -9.01
N LEU A 20 -6.96 -3.07 -8.73
CA LEU A 20 -6.03 -3.50 -9.76
C LEU A 20 -6.52 -4.76 -10.48
N GLU A 21 -7.07 -5.72 -9.75
CA GLU A 21 -7.65 -6.93 -10.34
C GLU A 21 -8.84 -6.61 -11.26
N GLN A 22 -9.66 -5.63 -10.90
CA GLN A 22 -10.74 -5.16 -11.77
C GLN A 22 -10.23 -4.56 -13.08
N GLN A 23 -9.02 -4.05 -13.06
CA GLN A 23 -8.35 -3.51 -14.25
C GLN A 23 -7.51 -4.58 -14.97
N ASN A 24 -7.60 -5.83 -14.56
CA ASN A 24 -6.78 -6.94 -15.06
C ASN A 24 -5.28 -6.74 -14.84
N ILE A 25 -4.93 -6.09 -13.75
CA ILE A 25 -3.54 -5.86 -13.34
C ILE A 25 -3.26 -6.67 -12.09
N GLY A 26 -2.31 -7.59 -12.19
CA GLY A 26 -1.90 -8.42 -11.05
C GLY A 26 -0.82 -7.76 -10.22
N ALA A 27 -0.91 -7.92 -8.91
CA ALA A 27 0.11 -7.46 -7.98
C ALA A 27 0.62 -8.65 -7.17
N THR A 28 1.93 -8.75 -7.03
CA THR A 28 2.58 -9.80 -6.24
C THR A 28 3.13 -9.19 -4.97
N ARG A 29 2.73 -9.74 -3.84
CA ARG A 29 3.27 -9.32 -2.56
C ARG A 29 4.67 -9.88 -2.37
N ILE A 30 5.63 -9.02 -2.06
CA ILE A 30 7.00 -9.42 -1.79
C ILE A 30 7.22 -9.40 -0.29
N GLY A 31 7.60 -10.53 0.28
CA GLY A 31 8.05 -10.59 1.66
C GLY A 31 9.50 -10.13 1.71
N SER A 32 9.78 -9.10 2.48
CA SER A 32 11.15 -8.62 2.64
C SER A 32 11.37 -8.06 4.04
N SER A 33 12.62 -8.08 4.47
CA SER A 33 13.08 -7.36 5.64
C SER A 33 14.06 -6.29 5.16
N GLY A 34 13.86 -5.04 5.54
CA GLY A 34 14.75 -3.97 5.07
C GLY A 34 14.27 -2.59 5.46
N GLY A 35 15.03 -1.58 5.00
CA GLY A 35 14.87 -0.20 5.45
C GLY A 35 13.51 0.45 5.20
N PHE A 36 12.82 0.08 4.14
CA PHE A 36 11.49 0.62 3.86
C PHE A 36 10.37 -0.21 4.46
N LEU A 37 10.67 -1.45 4.84
CA LEU A 37 9.66 -2.37 5.33
C LEU A 37 9.59 -2.31 6.85
N ARG A 38 8.51 -1.75 7.35
CA ARG A 38 8.15 -1.82 8.76
C ARG A 38 7.04 -2.86 8.91
N ALA A 39 6.74 -3.28 10.15
CA ALA A 39 5.71 -4.28 10.41
C ALA A 39 4.34 -3.91 9.83
N SER A 40 4.06 -2.60 9.65
CA SER A 40 2.81 -2.10 9.09
C SER A 40 2.82 -1.89 7.57
N ASN A 41 3.96 -2.15 6.90
CA ASN A 41 4.10 -1.91 5.47
C ASN A 41 4.19 -3.21 4.69
N VAL A 42 3.73 -3.15 3.44
CA VAL A 42 3.88 -4.23 2.46
C VAL A 42 4.52 -3.69 1.19
N THR A 43 5.27 -4.54 0.52
CA THR A 43 5.83 -4.24 -0.79
C THR A 43 5.10 -5.05 -1.85
N LEU A 44 4.65 -4.37 -2.89
CA LEU A 44 3.99 -4.99 -4.04
C LEU A 44 4.84 -4.83 -5.28
N MET A 45 4.89 -5.87 -6.09
CA MET A 45 5.51 -5.86 -7.41
C MET A 45 4.42 -5.97 -8.46
N ILE A 46 4.37 -5.01 -9.38
CA ILE A 46 3.31 -4.91 -10.38
C ILE A 46 3.95 -4.75 -11.75
N ALA A 47 3.78 -5.74 -12.60
CA ALA A 47 4.29 -5.69 -13.98
C ALA A 47 3.19 -5.17 -14.90
N VAL A 48 3.51 -4.19 -15.72
CA VAL A 48 2.57 -3.56 -16.64
C VAL A 48 3.16 -3.43 -18.04
N GLY A 49 2.28 -3.40 -19.03
CA GLY A 49 2.69 -3.43 -20.45
C GLY A 49 3.28 -2.13 -20.97
N GLY A 50 2.91 -0.98 -20.40
CA GLY A 50 3.36 0.31 -20.91
C GLY A 50 2.90 1.47 -20.05
N ASP A 51 3.16 2.69 -20.53
CA ASP A 51 2.95 3.91 -19.77
C ASP A 51 1.48 4.15 -19.42
N GLY A 52 0.54 3.76 -20.29
CA GLY A 52 -0.89 3.88 -19.99
C GLY A 52 -1.30 3.08 -18.76
N GLN A 53 -0.78 1.86 -18.63
CA GLN A 53 -1.02 1.04 -17.44
C GLN A 53 -0.27 1.55 -16.23
N VAL A 54 0.91 2.14 -16.42
CA VAL A 54 1.62 2.81 -15.32
C VAL A 54 0.74 3.90 -14.72
N ASP A 55 0.17 4.74 -15.56
CA ASP A 55 -0.72 5.81 -15.09
C ASP A 55 -1.93 5.28 -14.36
N THR A 56 -2.52 4.19 -14.85
CA THR A 56 -3.64 3.52 -14.19
C THR A 56 -3.26 3.05 -12.79
N VAL A 57 -2.11 2.41 -12.65
CA VAL A 57 -1.61 1.94 -11.35
C VAL A 57 -1.34 3.11 -10.41
N LEU A 58 -0.70 4.16 -10.91
CA LEU A 58 -0.43 5.34 -10.10
C LEU A 58 -1.71 6.01 -9.61
N ASP A 59 -2.74 6.07 -10.45
CA ASP A 59 -4.03 6.62 -10.04
C ASP A 59 -4.71 5.76 -8.96
N CYS A 60 -4.63 4.44 -9.08
CA CYS A 60 -5.13 3.53 -8.05
C CYS A 60 -4.38 3.73 -6.73
N LEU A 61 -3.07 3.90 -6.79
CA LEU A 61 -2.26 4.17 -5.59
C LEU A 61 -2.65 5.49 -4.93
N ARG A 62 -2.83 6.55 -5.72
CA ARG A 62 -3.26 7.85 -5.20
C ARG A 62 -4.63 7.76 -4.54
N LYS A 63 -5.53 6.96 -5.09
CA LYS A 63 -6.89 6.80 -4.57
C LYS A 63 -6.91 6.03 -3.25
N HIS A 64 -6.19 4.93 -3.16
CA HIS A 64 -6.27 4.01 -2.01
C HIS A 64 -5.20 4.23 -0.95
N CYS A 65 -4.07 4.82 -1.34
CA CYS A 65 -2.93 4.99 -0.45
C CYS A 65 -2.67 6.44 -0.07
N LYS A 66 -3.65 7.31 -0.29
CA LYS A 66 -3.53 8.72 0.06
C LYS A 66 -3.26 8.90 1.54
N ARG A 67 -2.30 9.75 1.87
CA ARG A 67 -2.01 10.12 3.24
C ARG A 67 -3.20 10.84 3.85
N ARG A 68 -3.60 10.42 5.04
CA ARG A 68 -4.77 10.93 5.72
C ARG A 68 -4.63 10.82 7.23
N THR A 69 -5.42 11.61 7.96
CA THR A 69 -5.48 11.52 9.41
C THR A 69 -6.62 10.59 9.79
N ARG A 70 -6.31 9.66 10.68
CA ARG A 70 -7.27 8.75 11.26
C ARG A 70 -7.33 8.98 12.77
N HIS A 71 -8.53 9.00 13.33
CA HIS A 71 -8.73 9.16 14.76
C HIS A 71 -8.98 7.80 15.39
N LEU A 72 -8.07 7.41 16.29
CA LEU A 72 -8.13 6.11 16.96
C LEU A 72 -8.42 6.30 18.45
N HIS A 73 -9.24 5.40 19.00
CA HIS A 73 -9.39 5.30 20.43
C HIS A 73 -8.17 4.56 21.00
N PRO A 74 -7.50 5.13 22.02
CA PRO A 74 -6.37 4.44 22.61
C PRO A 74 -6.82 3.17 23.34
N LEU A 75 -5.99 2.12 23.27
CA LEU A 75 -6.15 0.93 24.07
C LEU A 75 -5.63 1.22 25.47
N LEU A 76 -6.55 1.50 26.39
CA LEU A 76 -6.20 1.81 27.77
C LEU A 76 -6.32 0.56 28.66
N PRO A 77 -5.41 0.42 29.65
CA PRO A 77 -5.28 -0.83 30.41
C PRO A 77 -6.42 -1.11 31.36
N ASN A 78 -7.22 -0.14 31.73
CA ASN A 78 -8.33 -0.33 32.67
C ASN A 78 -9.49 0.62 32.38
N LEU A 79 -10.63 0.32 33.02
CA LEU A 79 -11.86 1.07 32.82
C LEU A 79 -11.74 2.51 33.28
N GLU A 80 -11.04 2.74 34.44
CA GLU A 80 -10.84 4.07 34.98
C GLU A 80 -10.07 4.97 34.01
N ALA A 81 -9.00 4.46 33.41
CA ALA A 81 -8.25 5.19 32.38
C ALA A 81 -9.11 5.50 31.16
N ARG A 82 -9.99 4.56 30.76
CA ARG A 82 -10.92 4.77 29.64
C ARG A 82 -11.94 5.85 29.95
N GLU A 83 -12.44 5.93 31.17
CA GLU A 83 -13.38 6.93 31.56
C GLU A 83 -12.76 8.34 31.63
N ARG A 84 -11.47 8.43 31.94
CA ARG A 84 -10.73 9.69 31.94
C ARG A 84 -10.39 10.21 30.59
N PHE A 85 -10.23 9.31 29.60
CA PHE A 85 -9.86 9.66 28.24
C PHE A 85 -11.09 9.63 27.35
N LEU A 86 -11.67 10.82 27.11
CA LEU A 86 -12.90 10.98 26.33
C LEU A 86 -12.66 11.30 24.86
N GLY A 87 -11.43 11.27 24.39
CA GLY A 87 -11.10 11.67 23.04
C GLY A 87 -10.49 10.55 22.20
N THR A 88 -10.07 10.92 21.02
CA THR A 88 -9.34 10.06 20.09
C THR A 88 -7.95 10.64 19.86
N ILE A 89 -7.02 9.78 19.46
CA ILE A 89 -5.67 10.19 19.11
C ILE A 89 -5.59 10.30 17.57
N PRO A 90 -5.18 11.45 17.02
CA PRO A 90 -4.96 11.57 15.59
C PRO A 90 -3.70 10.82 15.20
N VAL A 91 -3.80 9.99 14.15
CA VAL A 91 -2.69 9.23 13.60
C VAL A 91 -2.68 9.42 12.09
N GLU A 92 -1.53 9.72 11.54
CA GLU A 92 -1.39 9.76 10.10
C GLU A 92 -1.22 8.35 9.56
N VAL A 93 -2.02 8.01 8.54
CA VAL A 93 -1.98 6.73 7.85
C VAL A 93 -1.94 6.95 6.36
N GLY A 94 -1.53 5.92 5.63
CA GLY A 94 -1.44 5.97 4.18
C GLY A 94 -0.07 6.46 3.70
N GLY A 95 -0.06 6.86 2.45
CA GLY A 95 1.16 7.16 1.73
C GLY A 95 1.72 5.93 1.04
N ALA A 96 2.54 6.17 0.03
CA ALA A 96 3.19 5.12 -0.73
C ALA A 96 4.54 5.61 -1.24
N ILE A 97 5.49 4.69 -1.36
CA ILE A 97 6.75 4.93 -2.06
C ILE A 97 6.70 4.06 -3.30
N VAL A 98 6.84 4.66 -4.47
CA VAL A 98 6.64 3.97 -5.74
C VAL A 98 7.86 4.15 -6.62
N PHE A 99 8.37 3.03 -7.14
CA PHE A 99 9.44 3.01 -8.12
C PHE A 99 8.89 2.46 -9.42
N VAL A 100 9.15 3.14 -10.51
CA VAL A 100 8.79 2.68 -11.86
C VAL A 100 10.07 2.39 -12.61
N LEU A 101 10.25 1.14 -13.01
CA LEU A 101 11.49 0.65 -13.62
C LEU A 101 11.22 0.11 -15.02
N PRO A 102 12.12 0.36 -15.98
CA PRO A 102 12.01 -0.31 -17.26
C PRO A 102 12.39 -1.79 -17.10
N VAL A 103 11.71 -2.65 -17.85
CA VAL A 103 12.00 -4.07 -17.92
C VAL A 103 12.57 -4.35 -19.30
N ASP A 104 13.83 -4.75 -19.36
CA ASP A 104 14.49 -5.05 -20.63
C ASP A 104 13.98 -6.36 -21.23
N ARG A 105 13.70 -7.32 -20.37
CA ARG A 105 13.26 -8.65 -20.82
C ARG A 105 12.47 -9.34 -19.71
N MET A 106 11.39 -9.98 -20.10
CA MET A 106 10.62 -10.84 -19.21
C MET A 106 10.32 -12.14 -19.95
N GLU A 107 10.59 -13.25 -19.31
CA GLU A 107 10.26 -14.57 -19.82
C GLU A 107 9.46 -15.36 -18.80
N LYS A 108 8.37 -15.95 -19.25
CA LYS A 108 7.63 -16.91 -18.46
C LYS A 108 8.09 -18.31 -18.88
N ILE A 109 8.64 -19.06 -17.97
CA ILE A 109 9.16 -20.39 -18.22
C ILE A 109 8.17 -21.40 -17.64
N ASP A 110 7.64 -22.26 -18.52
CA ASP A 110 6.69 -23.33 -18.13
C ASP A 110 7.44 -24.69 -18.05
#